data_c883e161aba9552e7b2a49f67d7313a6
#
_entry.id   c883e161aba9552e7b2a49f67d7313a6
#
_cell.length_a   1.000
_cell.length_b   1.000
_cell.length_c   1.000
_cell.angle_alpha   90.00
_cell.angle_beta   90.00
_cell.angle_gamma   90.00
#
_symmetry.space_group_name_H-M   'P 1'
#
loop_
_entity.id
_entity.type
_entity.pdbx_description
1 polymer ?
#
loop_
_entity_poly.entity_id
_entity_poly.type
_entity_poly.pdbx_seq_one_letter_code
_entity_poly.pdbx_strand_id
1 'polypeptide(L)'
;IVGKGGVGKTNIAINLAAIVSSGGKFPDGTSAGPPAKVLYFTTEDDVSMTVRPRLQAAGANLANVGIINQIQTPKGLQHFDPAQHMDLVARLCLLDNHNVGLVVIDPIVSAVTGDHNKNEEVRRGLEPVLRLSKALRCAVLGVSHLGKGKQGVDPNERVLGSSAFVNVARITLFAMTTEDADGNIHRHFVKGKSNITSQGGGFSYHLDIQQLPDVDDV
;
A
#
# COMPACT_ATOMS: atom_id res chain seq x y z
N ILE A 1 0.34 -5.35 2.80
CA ILE A 1 -0.50 -6.32 2.08
C ILE A 1 0.38 -7.26 1.29
N VAL A 2 0.16 -8.56 1.40
CA VAL A 2 0.95 -9.60 0.73
C VAL A 2 0.01 -10.55 -0.02
N GLY A 3 0.43 -11.05 -1.20
CA GLY A 3 -0.34 -12.03 -1.96
C GLY A 3 0.31 -12.38 -3.29
N LYS A 4 -0.21 -13.40 -3.96
CA LYS A 4 0.23 -13.77 -5.32
C LYS A 4 -0.10 -12.66 -6.33
N GLY A 5 0.49 -12.70 -7.52
CA GLY A 5 0.07 -11.86 -8.66
C GLY A 5 -1.42 -12.07 -8.98
N GLY A 6 -2.11 -11.02 -9.43
CA GLY A 6 -3.50 -11.10 -9.90
C GLY A 6 -4.59 -11.23 -8.81
N VAL A 7 -4.25 -11.32 -7.53
CA VAL A 7 -5.26 -11.42 -6.45
C VAL A 7 -5.92 -10.07 -6.10
N GLY A 8 -5.46 -8.94 -6.64
CA GLY A 8 -6.06 -7.61 -6.40
C GLY A 8 -5.44 -6.81 -5.26
N LYS A 9 -4.18 -7.06 -4.87
CA LYS A 9 -3.49 -6.29 -3.81
C LYS A 9 -3.51 -4.79 -4.02
N THR A 10 -3.13 -4.34 -5.23
CA THR A 10 -3.16 -2.92 -5.63
C THR A 10 -4.57 -2.36 -5.56
N ASN A 11 -5.61 -3.13 -5.99
CA ASN A 11 -7.00 -2.68 -5.89
C ASN A 11 -7.45 -2.52 -4.43
N ILE A 12 -7.00 -3.41 -3.52
CA ILE A 12 -7.27 -3.24 -2.08
C ILE A 12 -6.57 -1.97 -1.56
N ALA A 13 -5.31 -1.74 -1.94
CA ALA A 13 -4.58 -0.53 -1.54
C ALA A 13 -5.24 0.75 -2.06
N ILE A 14 -5.72 0.75 -3.30
CA ILE A 14 -6.49 1.83 -3.92
C ILE A 14 -7.81 2.06 -3.18
N ASN A 15 -8.54 1.00 -2.83
CA ASN A 15 -9.79 1.11 -2.06
C ASN A 15 -9.55 1.74 -0.69
N LEU A 16 -8.51 1.32 0.03
CA LEU A 16 -8.13 1.93 1.31
C LEU A 16 -7.73 3.41 1.14
N ALA A 17 -7.02 3.75 0.07
CA ALA A 17 -6.69 5.13 -0.28
C ALA A 17 -7.95 5.96 -0.57
N ALA A 18 -8.92 5.39 -1.28
CA ALA A 18 -10.20 6.03 -1.53
C ALA A 18 -10.98 6.31 -0.24
N ILE A 19 -11.08 5.32 0.65
CA ILE A 19 -11.73 5.46 1.95
C ILE A 19 -11.11 6.57 2.79
N VAL A 20 -9.78 6.62 2.91
CA VAL A 20 -9.08 7.63 3.71
C VAL A 20 -9.20 9.02 3.08
N SER A 21 -9.05 9.13 1.76
CA SER A 21 -9.10 10.41 1.06
C SER A 21 -10.49 11.07 1.09
N SER A 22 -11.55 10.27 1.15
CA SER A 22 -12.95 10.73 1.20
C SER A 22 -13.54 10.79 2.61
N GLY A 23 -12.86 10.25 3.63
CA GLY A 23 -13.40 10.14 4.99
C GLY A 23 -14.52 9.10 5.11
N GLY A 24 -14.41 8.03 4.33
CA GLY A 24 -15.40 6.94 4.25
C GLY A 24 -15.38 5.98 5.43
N LYS A 25 -15.99 4.82 5.23
CA LYS A 25 -15.99 3.71 6.19
C LYS A 25 -15.21 2.51 5.66
N PHE A 26 -14.47 1.87 6.55
CA PHE A 26 -13.84 0.58 6.25
C PHE A 26 -14.88 -0.55 6.17
N PRO A 27 -14.54 -1.73 5.59
CA PRO A 27 -15.46 -2.85 5.44
C PRO A 27 -16.07 -3.37 6.75
N ASP A 28 -15.42 -3.14 7.89
CA ASP A 28 -15.92 -3.48 9.23
C ASP A 28 -16.89 -2.44 9.81
N GLY A 29 -17.22 -1.39 9.02
CA GLY A 29 -18.11 -0.30 9.42
C GLY A 29 -17.44 0.81 10.22
N THR A 30 -16.16 0.67 10.60
CA THR A 30 -15.43 1.73 11.31
C THR A 30 -15.17 2.93 10.40
N SER A 31 -15.21 4.14 10.95
CA SER A 31 -14.94 5.37 10.20
C SER A 31 -13.44 5.56 10.01
N ALA A 32 -13.05 6.02 8.83
CA ALA A 32 -11.67 6.49 8.57
C ALA A 32 -11.37 7.86 9.23
N GLY A 33 -12.38 8.49 9.83
CA GLY A 33 -12.29 9.86 10.33
C GLY A 33 -12.55 10.90 9.23
N PRO A 34 -12.20 12.18 9.45
CA PRO A 34 -12.34 13.19 8.43
C PRO A 34 -11.44 12.90 7.23
N PRO A 35 -11.79 13.41 6.02
CA PRO A 35 -10.95 13.29 4.84
C PRO A 35 -9.50 13.70 5.11
N ALA A 36 -8.55 12.87 4.69
CA ALA A 36 -7.13 13.11 4.91
C ALA A 36 -6.34 12.92 3.60
N LYS A 37 -5.16 13.53 3.53
CA LYS A 37 -4.26 13.34 2.39
C LYS A 37 -3.74 11.90 2.35
N VAL A 38 -3.68 11.34 1.14
CA VAL A 38 -3.04 10.07 0.84
C VAL A 38 -1.86 10.34 -0.08
N LEU A 39 -0.69 9.84 0.29
CA LEU A 39 0.48 9.82 -0.59
C LEU A 39 0.59 8.42 -1.19
N TYR A 40 0.54 8.33 -2.50
CA TYR A 40 0.61 7.06 -3.21
C TYR A 40 1.88 7.00 -4.06
N PHE A 41 2.74 6.03 -3.79
CA PHE A 41 3.92 5.76 -4.57
C PHE A 41 3.82 4.39 -5.24
N THR A 42 4.08 4.35 -6.54
CA THR A 42 4.15 3.10 -7.29
C THR A 42 5.27 3.14 -8.33
N THR A 43 5.86 1.97 -8.58
CA THR A 43 6.83 1.74 -9.66
C THR A 43 6.35 0.68 -10.65
N GLU A 44 5.22 0.02 -10.38
CA GLU A 44 4.69 -1.06 -11.22
C GLU A 44 3.61 -0.57 -12.18
N ASP A 45 2.73 0.31 -11.72
CA ASP A 45 1.56 0.75 -12.49
C ASP A 45 1.75 2.17 -13.04
N ASP A 46 1.29 2.40 -14.28
CA ASP A 46 1.20 3.75 -14.86
C ASP A 46 0.17 4.58 -14.10
N VAL A 47 0.58 5.80 -13.76
CA VAL A 47 -0.23 6.71 -12.96
C VAL A 47 -1.50 7.15 -13.67
N SER A 48 -1.39 7.56 -14.93
CA SER A 48 -2.49 8.14 -15.71
C SER A 48 -3.43 7.06 -16.23
N MET A 49 -2.88 5.96 -16.72
CA MET A 49 -3.65 4.91 -17.38
C MET A 49 -4.19 3.86 -16.41
N THR A 50 -3.63 3.76 -15.21
CA THR A 50 -3.98 2.67 -14.28
C THR A 50 -4.39 3.16 -12.90
N VAL A 51 -3.49 3.90 -12.20
CA VAL A 51 -3.72 4.24 -10.79
C VAL A 51 -4.84 5.25 -10.63
N ARG A 52 -4.80 6.35 -11.39
CA ARG A 52 -5.80 7.43 -11.31
C ARG A 52 -7.21 6.96 -11.69
N PRO A 53 -7.44 6.23 -12.80
CA PRO A 53 -8.75 5.67 -13.12
C PRO A 53 -9.27 4.72 -12.03
N ARG A 54 -8.43 3.86 -11.48
CA ARG A 54 -8.82 2.95 -10.39
C ARG A 54 -9.18 3.69 -9.10
N LEU A 55 -8.45 4.75 -8.74
CA LEU A 55 -8.80 5.62 -7.61
C LEU A 55 -10.16 6.29 -7.83
N GLN A 56 -10.42 6.77 -9.04
CA GLN A 56 -11.70 7.36 -9.40
C GLN A 56 -12.84 6.34 -9.31
N ALA A 57 -12.65 5.14 -9.86
CA ALA A 57 -13.62 4.04 -9.76
C ALA A 57 -13.91 3.63 -8.31
N ALA A 58 -12.89 3.68 -7.45
CA ALA A 58 -13.03 3.39 -6.02
C ALA A 58 -13.68 4.54 -5.20
N GLY A 59 -14.02 5.66 -5.82
CA GLY A 59 -14.63 6.82 -5.14
C GLY A 59 -13.66 7.65 -4.32
N ALA A 60 -12.38 7.68 -4.69
CA ALA A 60 -11.39 8.52 -4.03
C ALA A 60 -11.67 10.01 -4.23
N ASN A 61 -11.45 10.80 -3.19
CA ASN A 61 -11.32 12.24 -3.36
C ASN A 61 -9.93 12.54 -3.94
N LEU A 62 -9.85 12.68 -5.26
CA LEU A 62 -8.58 12.87 -5.98
C LEU A 62 -7.83 14.13 -5.55
N ALA A 63 -8.53 15.18 -5.04
CA ALA A 63 -7.88 16.37 -4.49
C ALA A 63 -7.07 16.06 -3.21
N ASN A 64 -7.36 14.95 -2.55
CA ASN A 64 -6.66 14.45 -1.37
C ASN A 64 -5.64 13.35 -1.69
N VAL A 65 -5.48 12.92 -2.94
CA VAL A 65 -4.51 11.91 -3.32
C VAL A 65 -3.35 12.54 -4.09
N GLY A 66 -2.18 12.52 -3.49
CA GLY A 66 -0.91 12.89 -4.14
C GLY A 66 -0.18 11.64 -4.62
N ILE A 67 -0.02 11.49 -5.93
CA ILE A 67 0.78 10.40 -6.50
C ILE A 67 2.20 10.92 -6.69
N ILE A 68 3.16 10.26 -6.05
CA ILE A 68 4.55 10.70 -6.03
C ILE A 68 5.35 9.82 -6.99
N ASN A 69 5.82 10.40 -8.09
CA ASN A 69 6.71 9.75 -9.05
C ASN A 69 8.02 10.52 -9.24
N GLN A 70 8.02 11.82 -8.95
CA GLN A 70 9.18 12.71 -9.06
C GLN A 70 9.23 13.65 -7.87
N ILE A 71 10.41 14.17 -7.59
CA ILE A 71 10.65 15.12 -6.50
C ILE A 71 11.66 16.18 -6.93
N GLN A 72 11.38 17.44 -6.58
CA GLN A 72 12.32 18.53 -6.77
C GLN A 72 13.36 18.51 -5.65
N THR A 73 14.62 18.38 -6.03
CA THR A 73 15.76 18.43 -5.12
C THR A 73 16.67 19.61 -5.49
N PRO A 74 17.65 19.98 -4.65
CA PRO A 74 18.67 20.97 -5.02
C PRO A 74 19.45 20.61 -6.29
N LYS A 75 19.46 19.33 -6.67
CA LYS A 75 20.11 18.82 -7.89
C LYS A 75 19.19 18.79 -9.11
N GLY A 76 17.98 19.36 -8.99
CA GLY A 76 16.95 19.35 -10.03
C GLY A 76 15.84 18.30 -9.79
N LEU A 77 15.00 18.12 -10.81
CA LEU A 77 13.92 17.14 -10.80
C LEU A 77 14.48 15.73 -10.90
N GLN A 78 14.14 14.87 -9.99
CA GLN A 78 14.59 13.48 -9.90
C GLN A 78 13.42 12.52 -9.75
N HIS A 79 13.60 11.27 -10.18
CA HIS A 79 12.65 10.22 -9.82
C HIS A 79 12.61 10.05 -8.30
N PHE A 80 11.39 9.87 -7.79
CA PHE A 80 11.21 9.63 -6.37
C PHE A 80 11.76 8.25 -5.98
N ASP A 81 12.65 8.26 -5.00
CA ASP A 81 13.22 7.06 -4.40
C ASP A 81 12.84 7.04 -2.91
N PRO A 82 11.97 6.11 -2.46
CA PRO A 82 11.56 6.04 -1.07
C PRO A 82 12.72 5.91 -0.08
N ALA A 83 13.77 5.21 -0.46
CA ALA A 83 14.92 5.02 0.41
C ALA A 83 15.70 6.32 0.69
N GLN A 84 15.63 7.30 -0.23
CA GLN A 84 16.40 8.54 -0.15
C GLN A 84 15.54 9.78 0.15
N HIS A 85 14.29 9.80 -0.29
CA HIS A 85 13.48 11.01 -0.33
C HIS A 85 12.37 11.08 0.73
N MET A 86 12.14 10.03 1.53
CA MET A 86 11.07 10.01 2.54
C MET A 86 11.19 11.13 3.57
N ASP A 87 12.41 11.46 4.01
CA ASP A 87 12.63 12.54 4.96
C ASP A 87 12.30 13.92 4.35
N LEU A 88 12.57 14.11 3.05
CA LEU A 88 12.19 15.34 2.33
C LEU A 88 10.66 15.44 2.19
N VAL A 89 9.98 14.35 1.82
CA VAL A 89 8.51 14.32 1.76
C VAL A 89 7.90 14.66 3.11
N ALA A 90 8.40 14.08 4.20
CA ALA A 90 7.92 14.37 5.55
C ALA A 90 8.06 15.88 5.88
N ARG A 91 9.20 16.47 5.56
CA ARG A 91 9.44 17.91 5.78
C ARG A 91 8.50 18.78 4.96
N LEU A 92 8.30 18.49 3.67
CA LEU A 92 7.38 19.25 2.81
C LEU A 92 5.94 19.17 3.35
N CYS A 93 5.46 17.97 3.71
CA CYS A 93 4.13 17.80 4.28
C CYS A 93 3.94 18.58 5.59
N LEU A 94 4.96 18.65 6.44
CA LEU A 94 4.90 19.41 7.69
C LEU A 94 4.91 20.93 7.44
N LEU A 95 5.71 21.41 6.48
CA LEU A 95 5.77 22.82 6.12
C LEU A 95 4.42 23.33 5.57
N ASP A 96 3.77 22.51 4.74
CA ASP A 96 2.48 22.84 4.12
C ASP A 96 1.30 22.49 5.02
N ASN A 97 1.55 22.02 6.24
CA ASN A 97 0.54 21.61 7.22
C ASN A 97 -0.48 20.59 6.65
N HIS A 98 0.01 19.66 5.84
CA HIS A 98 -0.84 18.61 5.26
C HIS A 98 -1.23 17.58 6.33
N ASN A 99 -2.53 17.35 6.47
CA ASN A 99 -3.06 16.24 7.27
C ASN A 99 -2.96 14.94 6.47
N VAL A 100 -1.80 14.27 6.53
CA VAL A 100 -1.58 12.98 5.85
C VAL A 100 -2.12 11.85 6.73
N GLY A 101 -3.07 11.07 6.23
CA GLY A 101 -3.63 9.90 6.93
C GLY A 101 -3.01 8.58 6.50
N LEU A 102 -2.58 8.49 5.24
CA LEU A 102 -2.07 7.25 4.66
C LEU A 102 -0.94 7.50 3.66
N VAL A 103 0.09 6.66 3.73
CA VAL A 103 1.12 6.54 2.69
C VAL A 103 1.08 5.13 2.13
N VAL A 104 0.93 4.98 0.82
CA VAL A 104 0.97 3.69 0.12
C VAL A 104 2.28 3.57 -0.64
N ILE A 105 2.95 2.43 -0.51
CA ILE A 105 4.17 2.09 -1.24
C ILE A 105 3.93 0.75 -1.95
N ASP A 106 3.80 0.78 -3.27
CA ASP A 106 3.50 -0.38 -4.11
C ASP A 106 4.52 -0.50 -5.26
N PRO A 107 5.50 -1.41 -5.16
CA PRO A 107 5.72 -2.37 -4.07
C PRO A 107 6.65 -1.81 -2.96
N ILE A 108 6.54 -2.36 -1.75
CA ILE A 108 7.35 -1.94 -0.58
C ILE A 108 8.84 -2.21 -0.75
N VAL A 109 9.23 -3.16 -1.58
CA VAL A 109 10.63 -3.47 -1.89
C VAL A 109 11.36 -2.27 -2.53
N SER A 110 10.64 -1.35 -3.17
CA SER A 110 11.18 -0.10 -3.71
C SER A 110 11.75 0.84 -2.65
N ALA A 111 11.40 0.64 -1.37
CA ALA A 111 11.95 1.41 -0.26
C ALA A 111 13.31 0.89 0.24
N VAL A 112 13.83 -0.20 -0.36
CA VAL A 112 15.07 -0.83 0.07
C VAL A 112 16.11 -0.70 -1.04
N THR A 113 17.21 0.00 -0.73
CA THR A 113 18.43 -0.01 -1.55
C THR A 113 19.30 -1.18 -1.12
N GLY A 114 19.76 -2.00 -2.07
CA GLY A 114 20.59 -3.16 -1.81
C GLY A 114 19.84 -4.48 -1.88
N ASP A 115 20.32 -5.48 -1.15
CA ASP A 115 19.76 -6.84 -1.19
C ASP A 115 18.56 -6.96 -0.26
N HIS A 116 17.34 -6.92 -0.84
CA HIS A 116 16.07 -7.07 -0.11
C HIS A 116 15.86 -8.47 0.49
N ASN A 117 16.78 -9.42 0.32
CA ASN A 117 16.76 -10.70 1.00
C ASN A 117 17.52 -10.66 2.34
N LYS A 118 18.33 -9.62 2.58
CA LYS A 118 19.08 -9.46 3.83
C LYS A 118 18.30 -8.64 4.84
N ASN A 119 18.05 -9.23 5.99
CA ASN A 119 17.30 -8.61 7.08
C ASN A 119 17.81 -7.21 7.49
N GLU A 120 19.12 -7.05 7.54
CA GLU A 120 19.75 -5.81 7.96
C GLU A 120 19.54 -4.69 6.92
N GLU A 121 19.70 -5.01 5.63
CA GLU A 121 19.51 -4.05 4.54
C GLU A 121 18.05 -3.62 4.44
N VAL A 122 17.09 -4.55 4.59
CA VAL A 122 15.67 -4.25 4.62
C VAL A 122 15.32 -3.35 5.81
N ARG A 123 15.80 -3.65 7.01
CA ARG A 123 15.55 -2.81 8.19
C ARG A 123 16.07 -1.39 7.99
N ARG A 124 17.29 -1.25 7.47
CA ARG A 124 17.91 0.05 7.17
C ARG A 124 17.13 0.82 6.11
N GLY A 125 16.68 0.15 5.03
CA GLY A 125 15.88 0.76 3.96
C GLY A 125 14.51 1.23 4.41
N LEU A 126 13.87 0.50 5.35
CA LEU A 126 12.56 0.88 5.87
C LEU A 126 12.62 1.97 6.97
N GLU A 127 13.79 2.29 7.50
CA GLU A 127 13.92 3.28 8.56
C GLU A 127 13.43 4.69 8.17
N PRO A 128 13.73 5.23 6.96
CA PRO A 128 13.16 6.50 6.50
C PRO A 128 11.62 6.47 6.43
N VAL A 129 11.04 5.34 6.02
CA VAL A 129 9.58 5.15 5.97
C VAL A 129 8.97 5.20 7.37
N LEU A 130 9.61 4.55 8.34
CA LEU A 130 9.17 4.57 9.75
C LEU A 130 9.30 5.97 10.36
N ARG A 131 10.37 6.71 10.05
CA ARG A 131 10.54 8.10 10.49
C ARG A 131 9.44 9.00 9.92
N LEU A 132 9.13 8.88 8.63
CA LEU A 132 8.03 9.60 7.99
C LEU A 132 6.70 9.31 8.69
N SER A 133 6.35 8.03 8.86
CA SER A 133 5.12 7.62 9.54
C SER A 133 4.99 8.26 10.94
N LYS A 134 6.08 8.25 11.71
CA LYS A 134 6.12 8.87 13.05
C LYS A 134 5.98 10.39 13.00
N ALA A 135 6.68 11.05 12.07
CA ALA A 135 6.66 12.50 11.93
C ALA A 135 5.28 13.02 11.52
N LEU A 136 4.63 12.36 10.56
CA LEU A 136 3.31 12.74 10.05
C LEU A 136 2.16 12.11 10.84
N ARG A 137 2.42 11.21 11.79
CA ARG A 137 1.43 10.44 12.54
C ARG A 137 0.42 9.72 11.63
N CYS A 138 0.89 9.20 10.50
CA CYS A 138 0.08 8.53 9.49
C CYS A 138 0.32 7.02 9.46
N ALA A 139 -0.63 6.29 8.88
CA ALA A 139 -0.43 4.89 8.54
C ALA A 139 0.47 4.76 7.29
N VAL A 140 1.26 3.70 7.25
CA VAL A 140 1.99 3.29 6.04
C VAL A 140 1.52 1.91 5.61
N LEU A 141 1.14 1.78 4.35
CA LEU A 141 0.70 0.56 3.71
C LEU A 141 1.73 0.14 2.66
N GLY A 142 2.44 -0.93 2.93
CA GLY A 142 3.34 -1.56 1.95
C GLY A 142 2.64 -2.70 1.23
N VAL A 143 2.79 -2.77 -0.08
CA VAL A 143 2.32 -3.90 -0.90
C VAL A 143 3.51 -4.78 -1.27
N SER A 144 3.36 -6.10 -1.14
CA SER A 144 4.41 -7.07 -1.45
C SER A 144 3.84 -8.33 -2.12
N HIS A 145 4.71 -9.07 -2.77
CA HIS A 145 4.39 -10.35 -3.36
C HIS A 145 4.75 -11.51 -2.42
N LEU A 146 4.06 -12.65 -2.60
CA LEU A 146 4.52 -13.92 -2.04
C LEU A 146 5.62 -14.50 -2.93
N GLY A 147 6.71 -14.91 -2.32
CA GLY A 147 7.75 -15.68 -2.97
C GLY A 147 7.26 -17.06 -3.39
N LYS A 148 7.96 -17.68 -4.36
CA LYS A 148 7.75 -19.07 -4.77
C LYS A 148 8.20 -19.98 -3.60
N GLY A 149 7.28 -20.39 -2.75
CA GLY A 149 7.56 -21.27 -1.61
C GLY A 149 6.90 -22.65 -1.75
N LYS A 150 7.40 -23.64 -1.01
CA LYS A 150 6.80 -24.96 -0.93
C LYS A 150 5.43 -24.89 -0.21
N GLN A 151 4.50 -25.79 -0.55
CA GLN A 151 3.25 -25.96 0.19
C GLN A 151 3.56 -26.32 1.66
N GLY A 152 2.76 -25.78 2.60
CA GLY A 152 2.89 -26.08 4.03
C GLY A 152 3.81 -25.12 4.82
N VAL A 153 4.48 -24.16 4.18
CA VAL A 153 5.27 -23.13 4.86
C VAL A 153 4.35 -21.98 5.28
N ASP A 154 4.57 -21.44 6.48
CA ASP A 154 3.82 -20.29 7.02
C ASP A 154 3.80 -19.13 5.99
N PRO A 155 2.63 -18.57 5.66
CA PRO A 155 2.53 -17.44 4.73
C PRO A 155 3.44 -16.26 5.11
N ASN A 156 3.68 -16.01 6.40
CA ASN A 156 4.59 -14.96 6.87
C ASN A 156 6.04 -15.21 6.46
N GLU A 157 6.45 -16.47 6.36
CA GLU A 157 7.80 -16.87 5.90
C GLU A 157 7.95 -16.83 4.38
N ARG A 158 6.82 -16.70 3.66
CA ARG A 158 6.77 -16.67 2.20
C ARG A 158 6.71 -15.27 1.61
N VAL A 159 6.73 -14.22 2.43
CA VAL A 159 6.78 -12.85 1.91
C VAL A 159 8.06 -12.69 1.10
N LEU A 160 7.93 -12.18 -0.13
CA LEU A 160 9.07 -11.98 -1.03
C LEU A 160 10.12 -11.10 -0.39
N GLY A 161 11.35 -11.57 -0.40
CA GLY A 161 12.48 -10.95 0.25
C GLY A 161 12.67 -11.44 1.69
N SER A 162 13.21 -10.58 2.52
CA SER A 162 13.55 -10.88 3.90
C SER A 162 12.33 -10.92 4.83
N SER A 163 12.37 -11.80 5.84
CA SER A 163 11.42 -11.80 6.96
C SER A 163 11.37 -10.46 7.70
N ALA A 164 12.35 -9.58 7.49
CA ALA A 164 12.36 -8.24 8.07
C ALA A 164 11.16 -7.40 7.65
N PHE A 165 10.61 -7.56 6.44
CA PHE A 165 9.38 -6.87 6.03
C PHE A 165 8.20 -7.20 6.96
N VAL A 166 8.03 -8.50 7.28
CA VAL A 166 7.01 -8.96 8.22
C VAL A 166 7.32 -8.50 9.64
N ASN A 167 8.58 -8.55 10.05
CA ASN A 167 8.99 -8.23 11.41
C ASN A 167 8.84 -6.74 11.74
N VAL A 168 9.11 -5.85 10.76
CA VAL A 168 8.94 -4.40 10.90
C VAL A 168 7.46 -4.01 10.89
N ALA A 169 6.63 -4.68 10.08
CA ALA A 169 5.21 -4.42 10.01
C ALA A 169 4.51 -4.72 11.35
N ARG A 170 3.60 -3.84 11.77
CA ARG A 170 2.74 -4.06 12.94
C ARG A 170 1.62 -5.05 12.64
N ILE A 171 1.12 -5.02 11.41
CA ILE A 171 0.08 -5.91 10.91
C ILE A 171 0.52 -6.42 9.54
N THR A 172 0.34 -7.71 9.30
CA THR A 172 0.46 -8.32 7.97
C THR A 172 -0.92 -8.76 7.51
N LEU A 173 -1.29 -8.39 6.30
CA LEU A 173 -2.58 -8.71 5.69
C LEU A 173 -2.33 -9.50 4.40
N PHE A 174 -2.99 -10.65 4.26
CA PHE A 174 -2.84 -11.52 3.10
C PHE A 174 -4.05 -11.42 2.18
N ALA A 175 -3.80 -11.12 0.91
CA ALA A 175 -4.76 -11.28 -0.16
C ALA A 175 -4.53 -12.65 -0.82
N MET A 176 -5.52 -13.52 -0.78
CA MET A 176 -5.43 -14.89 -1.26
C MET A 176 -6.70 -15.34 -1.97
N THR A 177 -6.60 -16.43 -2.70
CA THR A 177 -7.73 -17.08 -3.36
C THR A 177 -7.86 -18.52 -2.88
N THR A 178 -9.09 -18.98 -2.78
CA THR A 178 -9.46 -20.40 -2.66
C THR A 178 -10.35 -20.76 -3.83
N GLU A 179 -10.37 -22.02 -4.19
CA GLU A 179 -11.26 -22.60 -5.21
C GLU A 179 -12.19 -23.59 -4.51
N ASP A 180 -13.48 -23.50 -4.78
CA ASP A 180 -14.46 -24.45 -4.25
C ASP A 180 -14.56 -25.71 -5.14
N ALA A 181 -15.41 -26.66 -4.74
CA ALA A 181 -15.59 -27.91 -5.45
C ALA A 181 -16.16 -27.75 -6.88
N ASP A 182 -16.81 -26.62 -7.14
CA ASP A 182 -17.41 -26.27 -8.43
C ASP A 182 -16.46 -25.44 -9.33
N GLY A 183 -15.23 -25.17 -8.86
CA GLY A 183 -14.21 -24.40 -9.58
C GLY A 183 -14.36 -22.88 -9.44
N ASN A 184 -15.23 -22.39 -8.57
CA ASN A 184 -15.38 -20.95 -8.36
C ASN A 184 -14.22 -20.39 -7.52
N ILE A 185 -13.71 -19.23 -7.91
CA ILE A 185 -12.62 -18.54 -7.23
C ILE A 185 -13.19 -17.57 -6.17
N HIS A 186 -12.89 -17.84 -4.92
CA HIS A 186 -13.19 -16.96 -3.80
C HIS A 186 -11.94 -16.18 -3.39
N ARG A 187 -12.08 -14.88 -3.16
CA ARG A 187 -10.99 -14.01 -2.73
C ARG A 187 -11.15 -13.65 -1.27
N HIS A 188 -10.05 -13.73 -0.54
CA HIS A 188 -10.04 -13.48 0.90
C HIS A 188 -8.93 -12.48 1.23
N PHE A 189 -9.26 -11.53 2.10
CA PHE A 189 -8.32 -10.58 2.68
C PHE A 189 -8.27 -10.84 4.17
N VAL A 190 -7.23 -11.50 4.62
CA VAL A 190 -7.13 -12.05 5.97
C VAL A 190 -5.95 -11.45 6.74
N LYS A 191 -6.15 -11.30 8.03
CA LYS A 191 -5.10 -10.84 8.94
C LYS A 191 -4.18 -12.01 9.29
N GLY A 192 -2.89 -11.83 9.03
CA GLY A 192 -1.84 -12.71 9.47
C GLY A 192 -1.28 -12.26 10.83
N LYS A 193 -0.01 -11.87 10.86
CA LYS A 193 0.62 -11.33 12.07
C LYS A 193 -0.07 -10.03 12.51
N SER A 194 -0.31 -9.89 13.81
CA SER A 194 -0.69 -8.63 14.45
C SER A 194 0.03 -8.47 15.79
N ASN A 195 0.62 -7.28 16.02
CA ASN A 195 1.25 -6.91 17.28
C ASN A 195 0.37 -5.93 18.10
N ILE A 196 -0.76 -5.48 17.54
CA ILE A 196 -1.59 -4.40 18.13
C ILE A 196 -3.06 -4.76 18.27
N THR A 197 -3.50 -5.89 17.69
CA THR A 197 -4.88 -6.39 17.79
C THR A 197 -4.88 -7.90 18.00
N SER A 198 -6.04 -8.48 18.35
CA SER A 198 -6.24 -9.93 18.36
C SER A 198 -5.85 -10.56 17.03
N GLN A 199 -5.40 -11.81 17.07
CA GLN A 199 -5.11 -12.56 15.85
C GLN A 199 -6.40 -13.03 15.16
N GLY A 200 -6.28 -13.31 13.84
CA GLY A 200 -7.40 -13.78 13.03
C GLY A 200 -8.29 -12.64 12.52
N GLY A 201 -9.34 -13.01 11.80
CA GLY A 201 -10.26 -12.11 11.12
C GLY A 201 -9.86 -11.81 9.68
N GLY A 202 -10.83 -11.30 8.93
CA GLY A 202 -10.68 -10.98 7.51
C GLY A 202 -12.03 -10.80 6.84
N PHE A 203 -11.97 -10.59 5.53
CA PHE A 203 -13.12 -10.37 4.67
C PHE A 203 -13.00 -11.23 3.42
N SER A 204 -14.14 -11.65 2.88
CA SER A 204 -14.19 -12.05 1.47
C SER A 204 -14.42 -10.80 0.62
N TYR A 205 -13.84 -10.75 -0.57
CA TYR A 205 -14.01 -9.64 -1.49
C TYR A 205 -14.11 -10.13 -2.93
N HIS A 206 -14.65 -9.30 -3.78
CA HIS A 206 -14.68 -9.47 -5.22
C HIS A 206 -14.13 -8.22 -5.91
N LEU A 207 -13.78 -8.34 -7.16
CA LEU A 207 -13.31 -7.25 -7.99
C LEU A 207 -14.36 -7.00 -9.05
N ASP A 208 -14.95 -5.80 -9.02
CA ASP A 208 -15.95 -5.37 -9.99
C ASP A 208 -15.29 -4.56 -11.11
N ILE A 209 -15.79 -4.71 -12.32
CA ILE A 209 -15.44 -3.87 -13.44
C ILE A 209 -16.43 -2.68 -13.43
N GLN A 210 -15.88 -1.47 -13.31
CA GLN A 210 -16.66 -0.25 -13.45
C GLN A 210 -16.28 0.45 -14.74
N GLN A 211 -17.32 0.85 -15.49
CA GLN A 211 -17.17 1.75 -16.62
C GLN A 211 -17.07 3.18 -16.08
N LEU A 212 -15.94 3.82 -16.30
CA LEU A 212 -15.81 5.24 -15.98
C LEU A 212 -16.48 6.04 -17.12
N PRO A 213 -17.16 7.16 -16.82
CA PRO A 213 -17.58 8.09 -17.85
C PRO A 213 -16.35 8.55 -18.63
N ASP A 214 -16.50 8.72 -19.95
CA ASP A 214 -15.42 9.20 -20.80
C ASP A 214 -14.79 10.44 -20.15
N VAL A 215 -13.52 10.35 -19.85
CA VAL A 215 -12.75 11.50 -19.39
C VAL A 215 -12.46 12.29 -20.64
N ASP A 216 -13.36 13.20 -20.98
CA ASP A 216 -13.05 14.26 -21.92
C ASP A 216 -11.79 14.95 -21.40
N ASP A 217 -10.80 15.08 -22.28
CA ASP A 217 -9.46 15.59 -22.05
C ASP A 217 -9.46 16.82 -21.12
N VAL A 218 -8.71 16.70 -20.01
CA VAL A 218 -8.29 17.83 -19.18
C VAL A 218 -6.78 17.94 -19.23
#